data_5c2f6a218636091e25030477bca6109a
#
_entry.id   5c2f6a218636091e25030477bca6109a
#
_cell.length_a   1.000
_cell.length_b   1.000
_cell.length_c   1.000
_cell.angle_alpha   90.00
_cell.angle_beta   90.00
_cell.angle_gamma   90.00
#
_symmetry.space_group_name_H-M   'P 1'
#
loop_
_entity.id
_entity.type
_entity.pdbx_description
1 polymer ?
#
loop_
_entity_poly.entity_id
_entity_poly.type
_entity_poly.pdbx_seq_one_letter_code
_entity_poly.pdbx_strand_id
1 'polypeptide(L)'
;LPGGGIDASYQRRRLADGERPGGQPREGDALRLGAEASWEIDLFGRVRRGVEAAEAEVGGAEALLRSARAAVTADVASHYFELRGSEAALAIARRQIEIQRRSLDVTRKLERAGAGARFDIVRAEAALSAVEATLPGIEQRIGTARHALAVLLGQAPQSFVGPAAATTASLPQIAQIGVGSPADLL
;
A
#
# COMPACT_ATOMS: atom_id res chain seq x y z
N LEU A 1 27.07 9.74 27.28
CA LEU A 1 28.25 9.03 26.75
C LEU A 1 29.49 9.92 26.93
N PRO A 2 30.69 9.40 27.30
CA PRO A 2 31.88 10.17 27.28
C PRO A 2 32.23 10.62 25.86
N GLY A 3 32.58 11.87 25.70
CA GLY A 3 33.09 12.47 24.48
C GLY A 3 34.56 12.80 24.62
N GLY A 4 35.35 12.66 23.58
CA GLY A 4 36.75 13.04 23.57
C GLY A 4 37.17 13.61 22.22
N GLY A 5 38.07 14.56 22.23
CA GLY A 5 38.69 15.17 21.07
C GLY A 5 40.19 15.28 21.19
N ILE A 6 40.88 15.18 20.08
CA ILE A 6 42.31 15.48 19.99
C ILE A 6 42.44 16.59 18.95
N ASP A 7 43.09 17.66 19.34
CA ASP A 7 43.44 18.76 18.45
C ASP A 7 44.95 18.91 18.32
N ALA A 8 45.39 19.23 17.13
CA ALA A 8 46.77 19.55 16.84
C ALA A 8 46.81 20.83 15.99
N SER A 9 47.53 21.81 16.43
CA SER A 9 47.77 23.05 15.65
C SER A 9 49.23 23.40 15.58
N TYR A 10 49.67 23.73 14.38
CA TYR A 10 50.99 24.28 14.13
C TYR A 10 50.85 25.71 13.65
N GLN A 11 51.53 26.66 14.32
CA GLN A 11 51.56 28.06 13.94
C GLN A 11 52.98 28.51 13.74
N ARG A 12 53.27 29.07 12.59
CA ARG A 12 54.51 29.80 12.32
C ARG A 12 54.21 31.28 12.37
N ARG A 13 54.86 32.00 13.32
CA ARG A 13 54.69 33.43 13.47
C ARG A 13 55.99 34.15 13.11
N ARG A 14 55.88 35.18 12.28
CA ARG A 14 56.95 36.10 11.98
C ARG A 14 56.59 37.46 12.54
N LEU A 15 57.41 37.95 13.44
CA LEU A 15 57.23 39.28 14.06
C LEU A 15 57.81 40.43 13.19
N ALA A 16 57.06 41.51 13.05
CA ALA A 16 57.55 42.71 12.39
C ALA A 16 58.62 43.38 13.20
N ASP A 17 59.55 44.13 12.57
CA ASP A 17 60.71 44.71 13.23
C ASP A 17 60.36 45.73 14.35
N GLY A 18 59.17 46.36 14.31
CA GLY A 18 58.64 47.24 15.34
C GLY A 18 57.97 46.57 16.53
N GLU A 19 57.68 45.27 16.50
CA GLU A 19 56.99 44.52 17.55
C GLU A 19 57.89 43.57 18.35
N ARG A 20 59.23 43.70 18.12
CA ARG A 20 60.24 42.83 18.79
C ARG A 20 60.62 43.36 20.18
N PRO A 21 60.29 42.69 21.30
CA PRO A 21 60.94 42.87 22.54
C PRO A 21 62.44 42.44 22.39
N GLY A 22 63.39 43.23 22.84
CA GLY A 22 64.81 43.02 22.59
C GLY A 22 65.27 41.58 22.87
N GLY A 23 65.91 40.95 21.84
CA GLY A 23 66.55 39.62 21.93
C GLY A 23 65.72 38.43 21.48
N GLN A 24 64.47 38.57 21.07
CA GLN A 24 63.69 37.43 20.59
C GLN A 24 63.95 37.16 19.11
N PRO A 25 63.90 35.84 18.67
CA PRO A 25 64.04 35.46 17.28
C PRO A 25 62.87 36.03 16.44
N ARG A 26 63.15 36.37 15.18
CA ARG A 26 62.19 36.97 14.24
C ARG A 26 61.10 36.01 13.82
N GLU A 27 61.37 34.72 13.82
CA GLU A 27 60.46 33.64 13.47
C GLU A 27 60.37 32.69 14.65
N GLY A 28 59.16 32.30 14.95
CA GLY A 28 58.84 31.29 15.97
C GLY A 28 57.83 30.32 15.51
N ASP A 29 58.09 29.05 15.74
CA ASP A 29 57.16 27.98 15.49
C ASP A 29 56.51 27.55 16.81
N ALA A 30 55.21 27.41 16.81
CA ALA A 30 54.46 26.90 17.95
C ALA A 30 53.65 25.67 17.51
N LEU A 31 53.92 24.54 18.15
CA LEU A 31 53.13 23.33 18.06
C LEU A 31 52.27 23.24 19.32
N ARG A 32 50.95 23.10 19.11
CA ARG A 32 50.00 22.85 20.20
C ARG A 32 49.33 21.52 19.95
N LEU A 33 49.38 20.65 20.93
CA LEU A 33 48.64 19.42 20.98
C LEU A 33 47.69 19.50 22.17
N GLY A 34 46.42 19.27 21.92
CA GLY A 34 45.37 19.26 22.94
C GLY A 34 44.63 17.93 22.92
N ALA A 35 44.27 17.45 24.08
CA ALA A 35 43.34 16.38 24.26
C ALA A 35 42.27 16.83 25.24
N GLU A 36 41.01 16.71 24.86
CA GLU A 36 39.88 16.99 25.74
C GLU A 36 39.06 15.74 25.96
N ALA A 37 38.52 15.59 27.17
CA ALA A 37 37.55 14.58 27.49
C ALA A 37 36.41 15.20 28.27
N SER A 38 35.21 14.96 27.87
CA SER A 38 33.99 15.39 28.55
C SER A 38 33.14 14.22 28.92
N TRP A 39 32.62 14.21 30.12
CA TRP A 39 31.67 13.19 30.58
C TRP A 39 30.56 13.83 31.37
N GLU A 40 29.32 13.61 30.89
CA GLU A 40 28.11 14.03 31.59
C GLU A 40 27.65 12.92 32.53
N ILE A 41 27.69 13.19 33.83
CA ILE A 41 27.20 12.25 34.84
C ILE A 41 25.68 12.34 34.90
N ASP A 42 24.99 11.25 34.54
CA ASP A 42 23.52 11.18 34.46
C ASP A 42 22.88 10.94 35.82
N LEU A 43 23.01 11.92 36.73
CA LEU A 43 22.50 11.82 38.12
C LEU A 43 20.96 11.71 38.15
N PHE A 44 20.28 12.44 37.28
CA PHE A 44 18.83 12.51 37.23
C PHE A 44 18.21 11.60 36.13
N GLY A 45 19.00 10.80 35.45
CA GLY A 45 18.54 9.82 34.47
C GLY A 45 18.09 10.41 33.14
N ARG A 46 18.47 11.63 32.77
CA ARG A 46 18.11 12.26 31.50
C ARG A 46 18.52 11.41 30.29
N VAL A 47 19.75 10.93 30.27
CA VAL A 47 20.26 10.11 29.15
C VAL A 47 19.58 8.74 29.13
N ARG A 48 19.43 8.11 30.30
CA ARG A 48 18.73 6.81 30.40
C ARG A 48 17.28 6.90 29.93
N ARG A 49 16.56 7.95 30.36
CA ARG A 49 15.18 8.19 29.92
C ARG A 49 15.08 8.53 28.45
N GLY A 50 16.11 9.21 27.89
CA GLY A 50 16.20 9.46 26.46
C GLY A 50 16.37 8.17 25.64
N VAL A 51 17.18 7.24 26.12
CA VAL A 51 17.35 5.92 25.48
C VAL A 51 16.06 5.12 25.56
N GLU A 52 15.43 5.05 26.74
CA GLU A 52 14.15 4.36 26.93
C GLU A 52 13.04 4.92 26.02
N ALA A 53 12.99 6.25 25.86
CA ALA A 53 12.04 6.89 24.94
C ALA A 53 12.33 6.50 23.48
N ALA A 54 13.60 6.51 23.06
CA ALA A 54 13.97 6.11 21.70
C ALA A 54 13.68 4.62 21.42
N GLU A 55 13.90 3.75 22.39
CA GLU A 55 13.54 2.33 22.29
C GLU A 55 12.02 2.14 22.17
N ALA A 56 11.24 2.89 22.94
CA ALA A 56 9.78 2.87 22.84
C ALA A 56 9.28 3.39 21.48
N GLU A 57 9.94 4.41 20.90
CA GLU A 57 9.63 4.89 19.55
C GLU A 57 9.91 3.82 18.48
N VAL A 58 11.01 3.07 18.60
CA VAL A 58 11.29 1.92 17.71
C VAL A 58 10.19 0.88 17.82
N GLY A 59 9.80 0.50 19.04
CA GLY A 59 8.70 -0.44 19.27
C GLY A 59 7.36 0.05 18.67
N GLY A 60 7.08 1.36 18.79
CA GLY A 60 5.93 2.01 18.17
C GLY A 60 5.97 1.94 16.64
N ALA A 61 7.13 2.22 16.02
CA ALA A 61 7.31 2.13 14.58
C ALA A 61 7.14 0.70 14.05
N GLU A 62 7.63 -0.30 14.78
CA GLU A 62 7.40 -1.71 14.44
C GLU A 62 5.90 -2.12 14.51
N ALA A 63 5.19 -1.61 15.51
CA ALA A 63 3.75 -1.83 15.62
C ALA A 63 2.98 -1.21 14.46
N LEU A 64 3.34 0.02 14.06
CA LEU A 64 2.79 0.68 12.88
C LEU A 64 3.05 -0.12 11.60
N LEU A 65 4.25 -0.67 11.42
CA LEU A 65 4.56 -1.52 10.27
C LEU A 65 3.68 -2.77 10.24
N ARG A 66 3.46 -3.43 11.39
CA ARG A 66 2.54 -4.58 11.48
C ARG A 66 1.12 -4.20 11.10
N SER A 67 0.63 -3.07 11.61
CA SER A 67 -0.70 -2.55 11.29
C SER A 67 -0.85 -2.23 9.80
N ALA A 68 0.13 -1.56 9.20
CA ALA A 68 0.11 -1.24 7.77
C ALA A 68 0.10 -2.51 6.89
N ARG A 69 0.88 -3.53 7.27
CA ARG A 69 0.87 -4.82 6.56
C ARG A 69 -0.49 -5.52 6.65
N ALA A 70 -1.12 -5.49 7.82
CA ALA A 70 -2.46 -6.07 8.01
C ALA A 70 -3.50 -5.33 7.15
N ALA A 71 -3.46 -3.99 7.13
CA ALA A 71 -4.36 -3.17 6.32
C ALA A 71 -4.20 -3.48 4.82
N VAL A 72 -2.98 -3.46 4.29
CA VAL A 72 -2.72 -3.78 2.87
C VAL A 72 -3.19 -5.21 2.52
N THR A 73 -2.96 -6.17 3.43
CA THR A 73 -3.43 -7.54 3.20
C THR A 73 -4.96 -7.62 3.14
N ALA A 74 -5.65 -6.90 4.01
CA ALA A 74 -7.11 -6.81 4.00
C ALA A 74 -7.64 -6.15 2.73
N ASP A 75 -7.00 -5.07 2.26
CA ASP A 75 -7.37 -4.38 1.02
C ASP A 75 -7.19 -5.30 -0.20
N VAL A 76 -6.07 -6.02 -0.28
CA VAL A 76 -5.84 -7.02 -1.35
C VAL A 76 -6.91 -8.09 -1.33
N ALA A 77 -7.25 -8.64 -0.16
CA ALA A 77 -8.30 -9.65 -0.03
C ALA A 77 -9.66 -9.09 -0.48
N SER A 78 -10.02 -7.89 -0.04
CA SER A 78 -11.28 -7.22 -0.39
C SER A 78 -11.42 -7.05 -1.91
N HIS A 79 -10.43 -6.45 -2.56
CA HIS A 79 -10.45 -6.25 -4.01
C HIS A 79 -10.37 -7.55 -4.81
N TYR A 80 -9.71 -8.57 -4.27
CA TYR A 80 -9.72 -9.90 -4.87
C TYR A 80 -11.12 -10.52 -4.88
N PHE A 81 -11.82 -10.48 -3.74
CA PHE A 81 -13.20 -10.97 -3.65
C PHE A 81 -14.16 -10.14 -4.50
N GLU A 82 -14.00 -8.83 -4.56
CA GLU A 82 -14.78 -7.94 -5.43
C GLU A 82 -14.59 -8.31 -6.92
N LEU A 83 -13.33 -8.55 -7.34
CA LEU A 83 -13.01 -9.00 -8.69
C LEU A 83 -13.69 -10.32 -9.00
N ARG A 84 -13.54 -11.34 -8.13
CA ARG A 84 -14.11 -12.68 -8.34
C ARG A 84 -15.65 -12.63 -8.34
N GLY A 85 -16.25 -11.87 -7.44
CA GLY A 85 -17.70 -11.66 -7.39
C GLY A 85 -18.23 -10.98 -8.66
N SER A 86 -17.53 -9.97 -9.16
CA SER A 86 -17.91 -9.27 -10.39
C SER A 86 -17.72 -10.14 -11.64
N GLU A 87 -16.69 -10.98 -11.71
CA GLU A 87 -16.49 -11.96 -12.79
C GLU A 87 -17.61 -13.02 -12.80
N ALA A 88 -18.03 -13.50 -11.62
CA ALA A 88 -19.17 -14.41 -11.49
C ALA A 88 -20.48 -13.73 -11.93
N ALA A 89 -20.71 -12.48 -11.51
CA ALA A 89 -21.87 -11.70 -11.93
C ALA A 89 -21.91 -11.49 -13.46
N LEU A 90 -20.74 -11.24 -14.09
CA LEU A 90 -20.64 -11.14 -15.54
C LEU A 90 -21.05 -12.43 -16.26
N ALA A 91 -20.59 -13.57 -15.75
CA ALA A 91 -20.95 -14.88 -16.30
C ALA A 91 -22.47 -15.13 -16.21
N ILE A 92 -23.09 -14.78 -15.08
CA ILE A 92 -24.55 -14.89 -14.88
C ILE A 92 -25.29 -13.94 -15.84
N ALA A 93 -24.87 -12.67 -15.95
CA ALA A 93 -25.51 -11.70 -16.82
C ALA A 93 -25.45 -12.15 -18.30
N ARG A 94 -24.32 -12.67 -18.76
CA ARG A 94 -24.17 -13.22 -20.12
C ARG A 94 -25.09 -14.39 -20.36
N ARG A 95 -25.20 -15.28 -19.39
CA ARG A 95 -26.15 -16.43 -19.48
C ARG A 95 -27.60 -15.94 -19.50
N GLN A 96 -27.95 -14.94 -18.74
CA GLN A 96 -29.29 -14.34 -18.74
C GLN A 96 -29.63 -13.71 -20.10
N ILE A 97 -28.68 -13.03 -20.73
CA ILE A 97 -28.82 -12.47 -22.08
C ILE A 97 -29.12 -13.59 -23.09
N GLU A 98 -28.41 -14.70 -23.03
CA GLU A 98 -28.69 -15.86 -23.91
C GLU A 98 -30.11 -16.41 -23.72
N ILE A 99 -30.58 -16.51 -22.47
CA ILE A 99 -31.95 -16.94 -22.16
C ILE A 99 -32.97 -15.96 -22.74
N GLN A 100 -32.75 -14.64 -22.54
CA GLN A 100 -33.66 -13.64 -23.08
C GLN A 100 -33.68 -13.61 -24.61
N ARG A 101 -32.54 -13.80 -25.27
CA ARG A 101 -32.45 -13.91 -26.74
C ARG A 101 -33.23 -15.12 -27.25
N ARG A 102 -33.14 -16.27 -26.60
CA ARG A 102 -33.93 -17.47 -26.95
C ARG A 102 -35.43 -17.22 -26.74
N SER A 103 -35.80 -16.57 -25.61
CA SER A 103 -37.20 -16.21 -25.34
C SER A 103 -37.77 -15.28 -26.43
N LEU A 104 -37.02 -14.25 -26.82
CA LEU A 104 -37.39 -13.34 -27.89
C LEU A 104 -37.55 -14.07 -29.23
N ASP A 105 -36.68 -15.02 -29.57
CA ASP A 105 -36.79 -15.82 -30.80
C ASP A 105 -38.07 -16.68 -30.82
N VAL A 106 -38.39 -17.32 -29.70
CA VAL A 106 -39.64 -18.07 -29.55
C VAL A 106 -40.86 -17.16 -29.72
N THR A 107 -40.88 -16.00 -29.06
CA THR A 107 -41.98 -15.02 -29.15
C THR A 107 -42.18 -14.55 -30.59
N ARG A 108 -41.09 -14.26 -31.31
CA ARG A 108 -41.15 -13.88 -32.74
C ARG A 108 -41.68 -15.01 -33.65
N LYS A 109 -41.38 -16.28 -33.34
CA LYS A 109 -41.91 -17.44 -34.06
C LYS A 109 -43.41 -17.61 -33.82
N LEU A 110 -43.86 -17.43 -32.59
CA LEU A 110 -45.29 -17.49 -32.26
C LEU A 110 -46.08 -16.38 -32.96
N GLU A 111 -45.59 -15.16 -32.97
CA GLU A 111 -46.24 -14.04 -33.66
C GLU A 111 -46.35 -14.32 -35.18
N ARG A 112 -45.26 -14.78 -35.81
CA ARG A 112 -45.29 -15.18 -37.24
C ARG A 112 -46.29 -16.29 -37.56
N ALA A 113 -46.54 -17.19 -36.61
CA ALA A 113 -47.51 -18.24 -36.71
C ALA A 113 -48.95 -17.77 -36.39
N GLY A 114 -49.14 -16.49 -36.09
CA GLY A 114 -50.46 -15.93 -35.71
C GLY A 114 -50.91 -16.33 -34.29
N ALA A 115 -50.03 -16.93 -33.50
CA ALA A 115 -50.32 -17.40 -32.14
C ALA A 115 -49.78 -16.47 -31.03
N GLY A 116 -49.21 -15.32 -31.39
CA GLY A 116 -48.64 -14.34 -30.46
C GLY A 116 -48.95 -12.89 -30.82
N ALA A 117 -48.85 -11.97 -29.86
CA ALA A 117 -49.10 -10.58 -30.06
C ALA A 117 -47.81 -9.79 -30.30
N ARG A 118 -47.84 -8.74 -31.12
CA ARG A 118 -46.74 -7.77 -31.31
C ARG A 118 -46.25 -7.17 -29.98
N PHE A 119 -47.17 -6.98 -29.04
CA PHE A 119 -46.86 -6.47 -27.70
C PHE A 119 -45.87 -7.38 -26.96
N ASP A 120 -46.00 -8.72 -27.11
CA ASP A 120 -45.11 -9.67 -26.44
C ASP A 120 -43.69 -9.58 -26.99
N ILE A 121 -43.50 -9.28 -28.29
CA ILE A 121 -42.18 -9.05 -28.88
C ILE A 121 -41.55 -7.81 -28.26
N VAL A 122 -42.26 -6.67 -28.21
CA VAL A 122 -41.75 -5.42 -27.65
C VAL A 122 -41.36 -5.59 -26.17
N ARG A 123 -42.18 -6.33 -25.42
CA ARG A 123 -41.88 -6.66 -24.01
C ARG A 123 -40.64 -7.52 -23.88
N ALA A 124 -40.44 -8.51 -24.72
CA ALA A 124 -39.27 -9.39 -24.70
C ALA A 124 -38.01 -8.62 -25.15
N GLU A 125 -38.10 -7.71 -26.12
CA GLU A 125 -37.01 -6.82 -26.53
C GLU A 125 -36.59 -5.87 -25.39
N ALA A 126 -37.55 -5.27 -24.71
CA ALA A 126 -37.29 -4.44 -23.55
C ALA A 126 -36.61 -5.21 -22.42
N ALA A 127 -37.05 -6.44 -22.15
CA ALA A 127 -36.44 -7.32 -21.15
C ALA A 127 -34.97 -7.68 -21.52
N LEU A 128 -34.69 -7.96 -22.78
CA LEU A 128 -33.34 -8.20 -23.27
C LEU A 128 -32.46 -6.96 -23.09
N SER A 129 -32.93 -5.81 -23.57
CA SER A 129 -32.19 -4.57 -23.48
C SER A 129 -31.89 -4.17 -22.02
N ALA A 130 -32.81 -4.42 -21.09
CA ALA A 130 -32.62 -4.15 -19.67
C ALA A 130 -31.45 -4.98 -19.09
N VAL A 131 -31.32 -6.25 -19.46
CA VAL A 131 -30.20 -7.09 -19.01
C VAL A 131 -28.89 -6.67 -19.70
N GLU A 132 -28.91 -6.39 -21.00
CA GLU A 132 -27.73 -5.93 -21.74
C GLU A 132 -27.19 -4.61 -21.17
N ALA A 133 -28.04 -3.71 -20.72
CA ALA A 133 -27.66 -2.45 -20.10
C ALA A 133 -26.91 -2.62 -18.76
N THR A 134 -26.95 -3.77 -18.12
CA THR A 134 -26.19 -4.03 -16.88
C THR A 134 -24.72 -4.36 -17.12
N LEU A 135 -24.36 -4.85 -18.32
CA LEU A 135 -23.01 -5.33 -18.62
C LEU A 135 -21.92 -4.28 -18.42
N PRO A 136 -22.03 -3.04 -18.94
CA PRO A 136 -20.96 -2.06 -18.80
C PRO A 136 -20.63 -1.76 -17.34
N GLY A 137 -21.65 -1.71 -16.47
CA GLY A 137 -21.44 -1.49 -15.04
C GLY A 137 -20.71 -2.63 -14.34
N ILE A 138 -20.92 -3.87 -14.78
CA ILE A 138 -20.21 -5.05 -14.26
C ILE A 138 -18.75 -5.04 -14.76
N GLU A 139 -18.54 -4.77 -16.04
CA GLU A 139 -17.22 -4.71 -16.65
C GLU A 139 -16.37 -3.55 -16.06
N GLN A 140 -16.99 -2.42 -15.76
CA GLN A 140 -16.35 -1.32 -15.06
C GLN A 140 -15.85 -1.75 -13.67
N ARG A 141 -16.67 -2.46 -12.87
CA ARG A 141 -16.28 -2.96 -11.54
C ARG A 141 -15.10 -3.93 -11.64
N ILE A 142 -15.09 -4.82 -12.62
CA ILE A 142 -13.97 -5.72 -12.89
C ILE A 142 -12.70 -4.92 -13.19
N GLY A 143 -12.79 -3.89 -14.04
CA GLY A 143 -11.67 -3.01 -14.36
C GLY A 143 -11.13 -2.29 -13.12
N THR A 144 -12.02 -1.70 -12.33
CA THR A 144 -11.65 -0.98 -11.10
C THR A 144 -10.95 -1.90 -10.09
N ALA A 145 -11.51 -3.09 -9.84
CA ALA A 145 -10.92 -4.05 -8.91
C ALA A 145 -9.55 -4.54 -9.39
N ARG A 146 -9.37 -4.78 -10.68
CA ARG A 146 -8.06 -5.14 -11.28
C ARG A 146 -7.03 -4.03 -11.11
N HIS A 147 -7.41 -2.79 -11.38
CA HIS A 147 -6.50 -1.64 -11.22
C HIS A 147 -6.11 -1.43 -9.76
N ALA A 148 -7.06 -1.57 -8.82
CA ALA A 148 -6.77 -1.47 -7.39
C ALA A 148 -5.77 -2.55 -6.95
N LEU A 149 -5.97 -3.81 -7.38
CA LEU A 149 -5.02 -4.90 -7.12
C LEU A 149 -3.64 -4.62 -7.71
N ALA A 150 -3.57 -4.10 -8.94
CA ALA A 150 -2.29 -3.74 -9.55
C ALA A 150 -1.51 -2.73 -8.69
N VAL A 151 -2.17 -1.67 -8.24
CA VAL A 151 -1.56 -0.63 -7.39
C VAL A 151 -1.08 -1.22 -6.07
N LEU A 152 -1.89 -2.03 -5.39
CA LEU A 152 -1.53 -2.68 -4.13
C LEU A 152 -0.34 -3.64 -4.28
N LEU A 153 -0.16 -4.24 -5.46
CA LEU A 153 0.96 -5.12 -5.78
C LEU A 153 2.17 -4.38 -6.38
N GLY A 154 2.13 -3.04 -6.47
CA GLY A 154 3.19 -2.23 -7.04
C GLY A 154 3.39 -2.39 -8.54
N GLN A 155 2.35 -2.84 -9.27
CA GLN A 155 2.39 -3.05 -10.71
C GLN A 155 1.67 -1.93 -11.46
N ALA A 156 2.11 -1.64 -12.68
CA ALA A 156 1.38 -0.71 -13.53
C ALA A 156 0.03 -1.33 -13.95
N PRO A 157 -1.10 -0.60 -13.83
CA PRO A 157 -2.42 -1.13 -14.13
C PRO A 157 -2.55 -1.75 -15.53
N GLN A 158 -1.82 -1.21 -16.52
CA GLN A 158 -1.84 -1.67 -17.90
C GLN A 158 -1.15 -3.02 -18.12
N SER A 159 -0.18 -3.36 -17.25
CA SER A 159 0.61 -4.60 -17.33
C SER A 159 0.11 -5.69 -16.38
N PHE A 160 -0.88 -5.39 -15.56
CA PHE A 160 -1.40 -6.34 -14.59
C PHE A 160 -2.18 -7.45 -15.28
N VAL A 161 -1.57 -8.61 -15.35
CA VAL A 161 -2.26 -9.85 -15.69
C VAL A 161 -2.81 -10.41 -14.39
N GLY A 162 -4.08 -10.13 -14.11
CA GLY A 162 -4.75 -10.63 -12.90
C GLY A 162 -4.62 -12.15 -12.73
N PRO A 163 -4.93 -12.69 -11.56
CA PRO A 163 -4.95 -14.14 -11.35
C PRO A 163 -5.84 -14.76 -12.42
N ALA A 164 -5.33 -15.83 -13.06
CA ALA A 164 -6.04 -16.52 -14.13
C ALA A 164 -7.49 -16.75 -13.71
N ALA A 165 -8.44 -16.39 -14.57
CA ALA A 165 -9.84 -16.63 -14.32
C ALA A 165 -9.99 -18.12 -13.98
N ALA A 166 -10.36 -18.42 -12.73
CA ALA A 166 -10.60 -19.81 -12.38
C ALA A 166 -11.70 -20.34 -13.30
N THR A 167 -11.47 -21.50 -13.88
CA THR A 167 -12.36 -22.16 -14.84
C THR A 167 -13.76 -22.40 -14.26
N THR A 168 -13.89 -22.33 -12.95
CA THR A 168 -15.17 -22.37 -12.21
C THR A 168 -15.35 -21.06 -11.47
N ALA A 169 -16.48 -20.39 -11.68
CA ALA A 169 -16.91 -19.17 -10.97
C ALA A 169 -17.27 -19.46 -9.49
N SER A 170 -16.49 -20.27 -8.81
CA SER A 170 -16.66 -20.56 -7.40
C SER A 170 -15.90 -19.53 -6.58
N LEU A 171 -16.59 -18.87 -5.67
CA LEU A 171 -15.94 -18.02 -4.67
C LEU A 171 -15.04 -18.91 -3.79
N PRO A 172 -13.81 -18.46 -3.49
CA PRO A 172 -12.94 -19.21 -2.59
C PRO A 172 -13.61 -19.35 -1.23
N GLN A 173 -13.60 -20.56 -0.68
CA GLN A 173 -14.08 -20.80 0.67
C GLN A 173 -13.08 -20.22 1.65
N ILE A 174 -13.57 -19.37 2.55
CA ILE A 174 -12.75 -18.81 3.63
C ILE A 174 -12.57 -19.91 4.67
N ALA A 175 -11.32 -20.30 4.95
CA ALA A 175 -11.02 -21.19 6.06
C ALA A 175 -11.47 -20.56 7.37
N GLN A 176 -11.94 -21.37 8.33
CA GLN A 176 -12.29 -20.88 9.66
C GLN A 176 -11.04 -20.25 10.29
N ILE A 177 -11.10 -18.93 10.51
CA ILE A 177 -10.06 -18.19 11.20
C ILE A 177 -10.34 -18.35 12.69
N GLY A 178 -9.39 -18.95 13.44
CA GLY A 178 -9.46 -18.98 14.90
C GLY A 178 -9.46 -17.54 15.42
N VAL A 179 -10.58 -17.09 15.96
CA VAL A 179 -10.68 -15.79 16.61
C VAL A 179 -10.02 -15.96 17.99
N GLY A 180 -8.91 -15.24 18.23
CA GLY A 180 -8.28 -15.19 19.54
C GLY A 180 -9.26 -14.68 20.61
N SER A 181 -9.02 -15.02 21.88
CA SER A 181 -9.79 -14.49 22.99
C SER A 181 -9.52 -12.98 23.15
N PRO A 182 -10.55 -12.16 23.50
CA PRO A 182 -10.31 -10.76 23.87
C PRO A 182 -9.31 -10.58 25.01
N ALA A 183 -9.12 -11.61 25.85
CA ALA A 183 -8.11 -11.63 26.91
C ALA A 183 -6.66 -11.69 26.38
N ASP A 184 -6.46 -12.13 25.15
CA ASP A 184 -5.12 -12.18 24.52
C ASP A 184 -4.64 -10.80 24.03
N LEU A 185 -5.49 -9.77 24.14
CA LEU A 185 -5.22 -8.39 23.77
C LEU A 185 -4.77 -7.52 24.95
N LEU A 186 -4.80 -8.04 26.19
CA LEU A 186 -4.40 -7.38 27.42
C LEU A 186 -3.04 -7.89 27.91
#